data_e6572f356e9ff02cc09d63ffc88381e7
#
_entry.id   e6572f356e9ff02cc09d63ffc88381e7
#
_cell.length_a   1.000
_cell.length_b   1.000
_cell.length_c   1.000
_cell.angle_alpha   90.00
_cell.angle_beta   90.00
_cell.angle_gamma   90.00
#
_symmetry.space_group_name_H-M   'P 1'
#
loop_
_entity.id
_entity.type
_entity.pdbx_description
1 polymer ?
#
loop_
_entity_poly.entity_id
_entity_poly.type
_entity_poly.pdbx_seq_one_letter_code
_entity_poly.pdbx_strand_id
1 'polypeptide(L)'
;MTKRSVKHVLFLAVLACFAGTGFKAAFSQSKFVDEVGRKVAFAFPPKRIVSLAPNITEILFSLGLDTEIVGVSTLSNFPERAKQKVQVGSYVSPDFERIVSLKPDLVIATGVGNTRDVVDRLDRLGFPTYVIFPKNFDDILKSMDHLGRVVDREKEAAAIVQGMKKRRERIVERIKDLHRPRVFLLVGEAPIVTAGKGSFADDLIRLAGGENIAGKEKEMYPRLGMEEVLQRAPEVILISSMNPKAEHKKVLQEWSRWKTLPAVKDNRIYVIDSDLIDRPSPRIIDGLEGIARILHPDIFRTPSPHLSPLGGGAKNH
;
A
#
# COMPACT_ATOMS: atom_id res chain seq x y z
N MET A 1 -39.88 17.62 93.79
CA MET A 1 -38.48 18.05 93.79
C MET A 1 -37.67 17.22 92.85
N THR A 2 -36.85 17.88 92.05
CA THR A 2 -35.76 17.49 91.17
C THR A 2 -36.06 16.89 89.79
N LYS A 3 -35.87 17.81 88.80
CA LYS A 3 -35.74 17.59 87.40
C LYS A 3 -34.53 16.70 87.06
N ARG A 4 -34.71 15.69 86.21
CA ARG A 4 -33.59 15.14 85.43
C ARG A 4 -33.91 15.22 83.95
N SER A 5 -33.11 16.03 83.29
CA SER A 5 -33.05 16.27 81.84
C SER A 5 -32.46 15.06 81.16
N VAL A 6 -33.18 14.47 80.20
CA VAL A 6 -32.66 13.43 79.30
C VAL A 6 -32.36 14.10 77.95
N LYS A 7 -31.06 14.25 77.67
CA LYS A 7 -30.57 14.72 76.39
C LYS A 7 -30.72 13.61 75.34
N HIS A 8 -31.58 13.81 74.37
CA HIS A 8 -31.67 12.96 73.21
C HIS A 8 -30.52 13.33 72.26
N VAL A 9 -29.58 12.41 72.10
CA VAL A 9 -28.54 12.50 71.07
C VAL A 9 -29.15 11.96 69.76
N LEU A 10 -29.44 12.86 68.85
CA LEU A 10 -29.92 12.54 67.50
C LEU A 10 -28.72 12.12 66.66
N PHE A 11 -28.56 10.81 66.42
CA PHE A 11 -27.55 10.25 65.52
C PHE A 11 -28.07 10.39 64.08
N LEU A 12 -27.61 11.43 63.37
CA LEU A 12 -27.89 11.57 61.95
C LEU A 12 -26.94 10.63 61.16
N ALA A 13 -27.45 9.49 60.71
CA ALA A 13 -26.79 8.65 59.77
C ALA A 13 -26.87 9.28 58.39
N VAL A 14 -25.77 9.91 57.96
CA VAL A 14 -25.62 10.38 56.55
C VAL A 14 -25.30 9.17 55.69
N LEU A 15 -26.32 8.59 55.07
CA LEU A 15 -26.17 7.56 54.04
C LEU A 15 -25.66 8.25 52.76
N ALA A 16 -24.35 8.25 52.58
CA ALA A 16 -23.73 8.68 51.33
C ALA A 16 -24.05 7.66 50.21
N CYS A 17 -25.09 7.92 49.42
CA CYS A 17 -25.32 7.26 48.17
C CYS A 17 -24.19 7.61 47.21
N PHE A 18 -23.15 6.81 47.15
CA PHE A 18 -22.21 6.79 46.03
C PHE A 18 -22.99 6.23 44.79
N ALA A 19 -23.75 7.10 44.13
CA ALA A 19 -24.18 6.83 42.78
C ALA A 19 -22.93 6.81 41.88
N GLY A 20 -22.39 5.62 41.68
CA GLY A 20 -21.35 5.35 40.69
C GLY A 20 -21.88 5.73 39.31
N THR A 21 -21.74 6.99 38.93
CA THR A 21 -21.90 7.41 37.54
C THR A 21 -20.76 6.77 36.79
N GLY A 22 -20.96 5.54 36.33
CA GLY A 22 -20.12 4.93 35.30
C GLY A 22 -20.12 5.88 34.11
N PHE A 23 -19.05 6.65 33.99
CA PHE A 23 -18.77 7.45 32.80
C PHE A 23 -18.59 6.42 31.66
N LYS A 24 -19.70 5.97 31.04
CA LYS A 24 -19.65 5.33 29.74
C LYS A 24 -19.15 6.44 28.82
N ALA A 25 -17.86 6.42 28.51
CA ALA A 25 -17.32 7.20 27.42
C ALA A 25 -18.24 6.92 26.22
N ALA A 26 -19.05 7.88 25.85
CA ALA A 26 -19.89 7.82 24.68
C ALA A 26 -18.93 7.83 23.49
N PHE A 27 -18.54 6.65 23.00
CA PHE A 27 -17.82 6.56 21.74
C PHE A 27 -18.72 7.18 20.69
N SER A 28 -18.29 8.31 20.15
CA SER A 28 -18.97 8.95 19.03
C SER A 28 -18.91 7.99 17.86
N GLN A 29 -20.07 7.53 17.40
CA GLN A 29 -20.14 6.70 16.21
C GLN A 29 -20.01 7.63 14.99
N SER A 30 -18.84 7.68 14.39
CA SER A 30 -18.60 8.46 13.18
C SER A 30 -19.02 7.67 11.94
N LYS A 31 -19.61 8.36 10.96
CA LYS A 31 -20.01 7.79 9.68
C LYS A 31 -19.06 8.29 8.60
N PHE A 32 -18.38 7.37 7.95
CA PHE A 32 -17.51 7.64 6.82
C PHE A 32 -18.09 7.05 5.54
N VAL A 33 -17.72 7.59 4.39
CA VAL A 33 -18.00 6.99 3.08
C VAL A 33 -16.68 6.42 2.58
N ASP A 34 -16.65 5.14 2.26
CA ASP A 34 -15.47 4.49 1.72
C ASP A 34 -15.27 4.80 0.21
N GLU A 35 -14.16 4.37 -0.37
CA GLU A 35 -13.81 4.70 -1.74
C GLU A 35 -14.61 3.93 -2.81
N VAL A 36 -15.47 3.01 -2.37
CA VAL A 36 -16.46 2.34 -3.24
C VAL A 36 -17.89 2.83 -2.98
N GLY A 37 -18.05 3.93 -2.21
CA GLY A 37 -19.31 4.63 -1.98
C GLY A 37 -20.19 4.06 -0.85
N ARG A 38 -19.66 3.15 0.00
CA ARG A 38 -20.40 2.57 1.11
C ARG A 38 -20.32 3.44 2.35
N LYS A 39 -21.40 3.54 3.11
CA LYS A 39 -21.43 4.20 4.42
C LYS A 39 -20.97 3.21 5.49
N VAL A 40 -19.87 3.52 6.16
CA VAL A 40 -19.28 2.71 7.22
C VAL A 40 -19.35 3.47 8.53
N ALA A 41 -19.90 2.84 9.58
CA ALA A 41 -20.04 3.43 10.91
C ALA A 41 -19.31 2.55 11.94
N PHE A 42 -18.43 3.16 12.74
CA PHE A 42 -17.64 2.48 13.77
C PHE A 42 -17.31 3.41 14.94
N ALA A 43 -16.82 2.84 16.03
CA ALA A 43 -16.34 3.59 17.19
C ALA A 43 -15.09 4.41 16.82
N PHE A 44 -15.14 5.72 16.99
CA PHE A 44 -14.06 6.62 16.59
C PHE A 44 -13.32 7.23 17.80
N PRO A 45 -11.99 7.31 17.78
CA PRO A 45 -11.08 6.72 16.80
C PRO A 45 -10.95 5.18 17.01
N PRO A 46 -10.72 4.41 15.93
CA PRO A 46 -10.61 2.95 16.03
C PRO A 46 -9.38 2.56 16.85
N LYS A 47 -9.51 1.50 17.66
CA LYS A 47 -8.46 1.02 18.57
C LYS A 47 -7.95 -0.38 18.22
N ARG A 48 -8.73 -1.12 17.42
CA ARG A 48 -8.43 -2.50 17.05
C ARG A 48 -8.65 -2.68 15.55
N ILE A 49 -7.60 -2.47 14.78
CA ILE A 49 -7.67 -2.45 13.31
C ILE A 49 -7.13 -3.76 12.75
N VAL A 50 -7.89 -4.38 11.85
CA VAL A 50 -7.41 -5.46 11.00
C VAL A 50 -7.13 -4.91 9.59
N SER A 51 -5.92 -5.14 9.10
CA SER A 51 -5.46 -4.78 7.76
C SER A 51 -5.50 -5.99 6.83
N LEU A 52 -6.36 -5.98 5.82
CA LEU A 52 -6.54 -7.11 4.90
C LEU A 52 -5.59 -7.10 3.69
N ALA A 53 -4.69 -6.14 3.59
CA ALA A 53 -3.73 -6.10 2.48
C ALA A 53 -2.41 -5.45 2.87
N PRO A 54 -1.28 -5.83 2.22
CA PRO A 54 0.04 -5.31 2.57
C PRO A 54 0.18 -3.79 2.44
N ASN A 55 -0.39 -3.19 1.40
CA ASN A 55 -0.38 -1.74 1.20
C ASN A 55 -1.09 -0.98 2.33
N ILE A 56 -2.21 -1.52 2.82
CA ILE A 56 -2.93 -0.94 3.97
C ILE A 56 -2.06 -1.03 5.23
N THR A 57 -1.43 -2.18 5.46
CA THR A 57 -0.51 -2.36 6.59
C THR A 57 0.60 -1.31 6.56
N GLU A 58 1.23 -1.10 5.39
CA GLU A 58 2.28 -0.09 5.22
C GLU A 58 1.78 1.33 5.50
N ILE A 59 0.58 1.68 5.03
CA ILE A 59 -0.03 3.00 5.31
C ILE A 59 -0.27 3.16 6.82
N LEU A 60 -0.89 2.18 7.48
CA LEU A 60 -1.21 2.27 8.91
C LEU A 60 0.06 2.40 9.77
N PHE A 61 1.11 1.64 9.47
CA PHE A 61 2.40 1.78 10.14
C PHE A 61 3.02 3.16 9.90
N SER A 62 2.93 3.70 8.70
CA SER A 62 3.44 5.05 8.39
C SER A 62 2.69 6.16 9.12
N LEU A 63 1.42 5.91 9.46
CA LEU A 63 0.58 6.80 10.28
C LEU A 63 0.80 6.60 11.79
N GLY A 64 1.71 5.73 12.20
CA GLY A 64 2.05 5.50 13.61
C GLY A 64 1.06 4.64 14.39
N LEU A 65 0.29 3.78 13.74
CA LEU A 65 -0.78 2.95 14.34
C LEU A 65 -0.32 1.52 14.70
N ASP A 66 0.96 1.35 15.00
CA ASP A 66 1.50 0.02 15.33
C ASP A 66 0.67 -0.70 16.43
N THR A 67 0.32 0.01 17.49
CA THR A 67 -0.43 -0.56 18.63
C THR A 67 -1.87 -0.90 18.30
N GLU A 68 -2.50 -0.15 17.42
CA GLU A 68 -3.89 -0.34 17.00
C GLU A 68 -4.05 -1.50 16.01
N ILE A 69 -2.99 -1.85 15.26
CA ILE A 69 -3.01 -2.98 14.32
C ILE A 69 -2.99 -4.29 15.10
N VAL A 70 -4.12 -5.00 15.14
CA VAL A 70 -4.28 -6.29 15.82
C VAL A 70 -4.16 -7.50 14.89
N GLY A 71 -4.28 -7.30 13.57
CA GLY A 71 -4.14 -8.35 12.57
C GLY A 71 -3.78 -7.81 11.20
N VAL A 72 -3.01 -8.61 10.45
CA VAL A 72 -2.52 -8.25 9.11
C VAL A 72 -2.64 -9.43 8.14
N SER A 73 -2.70 -9.16 6.84
CA SER A 73 -2.64 -10.22 5.82
C SER A 73 -1.25 -10.90 5.78
N THR A 74 -1.20 -12.15 5.29
CA THR A 74 0.03 -12.98 5.29
C THR A 74 1.20 -12.39 4.52
N LEU A 75 0.95 -11.54 3.53
CA LEU A 75 1.99 -10.85 2.74
C LEU A 75 2.38 -9.47 3.29
N SER A 76 1.89 -9.11 4.47
CA SER A 76 2.26 -7.87 5.15
C SER A 76 3.64 -8.02 5.81
N ASN A 77 4.69 -7.74 5.04
CA ASN A 77 6.09 -7.94 5.41
C ASN A 77 6.86 -6.64 5.70
N PHE A 78 6.23 -5.48 5.54
CA PHE A 78 6.84 -4.18 5.78
C PHE A 78 5.94 -3.26 6.63
N PRO A 79 6.52 -2.51 7.60
CA PRO A 79 7.91 -2.63 8.10
C PRO A 79 8.15 -4.00 8.77
N GLU A 80 9.40 -4.30 9.15
CA GLU A 80 9.74 -5.61 9.74
C GLU A 80 8.83 -6.00 10.91
N ARG A 81 8.39 -5.02 11.71
CA ARG A 81 7.42 -5.22 12.80
C ARG A 81 6.06 -5.76 12.36
N ALA A 82 5.67 -5.56 11.11
CA ALA A 82 4.41 -6.10 10.58
C ALA A 82 4.40 -7.64 10.60
N LYS A 83 5.56 -8.28 10.43
CA LYS A 83 5.70 -9.74 10.50
C LYS A 83 5.40 -10.33 11.87
N GLN A 84 5.45 -9.51 12.92
CA GLN A 84 5.16 -9.92 14.30
C GLN A 84 3.67 -9.84 14.64
N LYS A 85 2.84 -9.24 13.77
CA LYS A 85 1.40 -9.14 13.95
C LYS A 85 0.71 -10.47 13.65
N VAL A 86 -0.46 -10.67 14.24
CA VAL A 86 -1.28 -11.86 13.98
C VAL A 86 -1.68 -11.87 12.50
N GLN A 87 -1.39 -12.96 11.80
CA GLN A 87 -1.76 -13.12 10.40
C GLN A 87 -3.20 -13.63 10.28
N VAL A 88 -4.01 -12.94 9.48
CA VAL A 88 -5.45 -13.22 9.28
C VAL A 88 -5.76 -13.79 7.88
N GLY A 89 -4.85 -14.56 7.33
CA GLY A 89 -5.00 -15.15 5.98
C GLY A 89 -4.52 -14.22 4.87
N SER A 90 -4.68 -14.67 3.62
CA SER A 90 -4.31 -13.86 2.46
C SER A 90 -5.38 -12.80 2.13
N TYR A 91 -5.01 -11.80 1.33
CA TYR A 91 -5.97 -10.78 0.92
C TYR A 91 -7.10 -11.31 0.03
N VAL A 92 -6.89 -12.43 -0.69
CA VAL A 92 -7.94 -13.10 -1.48
C VAL A 92 -8.74 -14.12 -0.68
N SER A 93 -8.17 -14.67 0.40
CA SER A 93 -8.80 -15.67 1.26
C SER A 93 -8.48 -15.37 2.73
N PRO A 94 -9.18 -14.41 3.35
CA PRO A 94 -9.03 -14.10 4.77
C PRO A 94 -9.54 -15.23 5.66
N ASP A 95 -8.87 -15.41 6.81
CA ASP A 95 -9.31 -16.29 7.89
C ASP A 95 -10.33 -15.55 8.77
N PHE A 96 -11.61 -15.76 8.50
CA PHE A 96 -12.70 -15.08 9.20
C PHE A 96 -12.75 -15.45 10.70
N GLU A 97 -12.44 -16.69 11.06
CA GLU A 97 -12.47 -17.12 12.46
C GLU A 97 -11.41 -16.37 13.26
N ARG A 98 -10.22 -16.24 12.69
CA ARG A 98 -9.15 -15.47 13.29
C ARG A 98 -9.48 -13.99 13.39
N ILE A 99 -10.09 -13.39 12.35
CA ILE A 99 -10.58 -12.00 12.40
C ILE A 99 -11.59 -11.83 13.54
N VAL A 100 -12.58 -12.72 13.64
CA VAL A 100 -13.59 -12.70 14.72
C VAL A 100 -12.92 -12.78 16.10
N SER A 101 -11.93 -13.65 16.28
CA SER A 101 -11.23 -13.81 17.56
C SER A 101 -10.48 -12.55 17.98
N LEU A 102 -10.01 -11.75 17.04
CA LEU A 102 -9.33 -10.49 17.31
C LEU A 102 -10.26 -9.35 17.70
N LYS A 103 -11.59 -9.49 17.52
CA LYS A 103 -12.61 -8.50 17.88
C LYS A 103 -12.23 -7.08 17.36
N PRO A 104 -12.00 -6.90 16.06
CA PRO A 104 -11.66 -5.58 15.54
C PRO A 104 -12.85 -4.62 15.65
N ASP A 105 -12.57 -3.35 15.87
CA ASP A 105 -13.56 -2.27 15.76
C ASP A 105 -13.58 -1.63 14.36
N LEU A 106 -12.55 -1.91 13.56
CA LEU A 106 -12.47 -1.55 12.15
C LEU A 106 -11.65 -2.59 11.36
N VAL A 107 -12.17 -3.01 10.22
CA VAL A 107 -11.43 -3.76 9.21
C VAL A 107 -11.18 -2.84 8.02
N ILE A 108 -9.95 -2.81 7.50
CA ILE A 108 -9.62 -2.03 6.30
C ILE A 108 -9.26 -3.01 5.18
N ALA A 109 -9.96 -2.87 4.06
CA ALA A 109 -9.85 -3.71 2.87
C ALA A 109 -9.44 -2.87 1.65
N THR A 110 -9.00 -3.53 0.58
CA THR A 110 -8.68 -2.89 -0.70
C THR A 110 -9.55 -3.44 -1.82
N GLY A 111 -10.08 -2.58 -2.66
CA GLY A 111 -10.83 -2.97 -3.86
C GLY A 111 -9.96 -3.65 -4.93
N VAL A 112 -8.63 -3.57 -4.79
CA VAL A 112 -7.67 -4.28 -5.64
C VAL A 112 -7.21 -5.55 -4.91
N GLY A 113 -8.04 -6.60 -4.91
CA GLY A 113 -7.66 -7.89 -4.32
C GLY A 113 -8.64 -8.48 -3.31
N ASN A 114 -9.22 -7.69 -2.41
CA ASN A 114 -10.31 -8.18 -1.59
C ASN A 114 -11.60 -8.20 -2.41
N THR A 115 -12.21 -9.37 -2.58
CA THR A 115 -13.46 -9.48 -3.34
C THR A 115 -14.63 -8.84 -2.59
N ARG A 116 -15.68 -8.45 -3.31
CA ARG A 116 -16.90 -7.94 -2.70
C ARG A 116 -17.48 -8.92 -1.69
N ASP A 117 -17.45 -10.23 -1.99
CA ASP A 117 -17.96 -11.27 -1.10
C ASP A 117 -17.24 -11.30 0.26
N VAL A 118 -15.94 -11.04 0.28
CA VAL A 118 -15.16 -10.92 1.53
C VAL A 118 -15.68 -9.76 2.37
N VAL A 119 -15.88 -8.60 1.75
CA VAL A 119 -16.40 -7.40 2.43
C VAL A 119 -17.82 -7.61 2.93
N ASP A 120 -18.70 -8.13 2.09
CA ASP A 120 -20.10 -8.42 2.45
C ASP A 120 -20.19 -9.46 3.58
N ARG A 121 -19.28 -10.43 3.63
CA ARG A 121 -19.22 -11.41 4.72
C ARG A 121 -18.78 -10.79 6.04
N LEU A 122 -17.79 -9.89 6.03
CA LEU A 122 -17.35 -9.15 7.22
C LEU A 122 -18.49 -8.28 7.77
N ASP A 123 -19.21 -7.58 6.90
CA ASP A 123 -20.37 -6.78 7.29
C ASP A 123 -21.47 -7.63 7.93
N ARG A 124 -21.78 -8.81 7.36
CA ARG A 124 -22.75 -9.76 7.96
C ARG A 124 -22.30 -10.29 9.32
N LEU A 125 -21.00 -10.40 9.56
CA LEU A 125 -20.43 -10.76 10.85
C LEU A 125 -20.40 -9.59 11.85
N GLY A 126 -20.84 -8.40 11.44
CA GLY A 126 -20.90 -7.20 12.28
C GLY A 126 -19.59 -6.43 12.40
N PHE A 127 -18.63 -6.69 11.53
CA PHE A 127 -17.35 -5.94 11.51
C PHE A 127 -17.40 -4.79 10.51
N PRO A 128 -17.34 -3.52 10.97
CA PRO A 128 -17.25 -2.37 10.09
C PRO A 128 -16.06 -2.51 9.16
N THR A 129 -16.29 -2.49 7.84
CA THR A 129 -15.23 -2.68 6.85
C THR A 129 -15.14 -1.46 5.94
N TYR A 130 -14.00 -0.76 5.99
CA TYR A 130 -13.68 0.39 5.15
C TYR A 130 -12.84 -0.05 3.95
N VAL A 131 -13.26 0.26 2.73
CA VAL A 131 -12.58 -0.15 1.50
C VAL A 131 -11.87 1.05 0.87
N ILE A 132 -10.55 0.91 0.63
CA ILE A 132 -9.80 1.82 -0.23
C ILE A 132 -9.72 1.25 -1.65
N PHE A 133 -9.72 2.12 -2.67
CA PHE A 133 -9.66 1.68 -4.07
C PHE A 133 -8.84 2.62 -4.96
N PRO A 134 -7.55 2.82 -4.67
CA PRO A 134 -6.69 3.64 -5.52
C PRO A 134 -6.44 2.95 -6.85
N LYS A 135 -6.39 3.73 -7.96
CA LYS A 135 -6.17 3.25 -9.34
C LYS A 135 -4.89 3.80 -9.97
N ASN A 136 -4.36 4.88 -9.44
CA ASN A 136 -3.17 5.58 -9.92
C ASN A 136 -2.46 6.29 -8.76
N PHE A 137 -1.36 6.95 -9.02
CA PHE A 137 -0.57 7.64 -8.00
C PHE A 137 -1.37 8.72 -7.24
N ASP A 138 -2.19 9.51 -7.92
CA ASP A 138 -2.99 10.54 -7.25
C ASP A 138 -4.08 9.95 -6.36
N ASP A 139 -4.66 8.81 -6.74
CA ASP A 139 -5.63 8.11 -5.89
C ASP A 139 -4.97 7.51 -4.65
N ILE A 140 -3.71 7.06 -4.73
CA ILE A 140 -2.94 6.63 -3.54
C ILE A 140 -2.83 7.79 -2.53
N LEU A 141 -2.50 8.99 -3.01
CA LEU A 141 -2.42 10.17 -2.14
C LEU A 141 -3.76 10.48 -1.49
N LYS A 142 -4.88 10.38 -2.24
CA LYS A 142 -6.23 10.57 -1.70
C LYS A 142 -6.59 9.48 -0.68
N SER A 143 -6.30 8.22 -0.97
CA SER A 143 -6.55 7.11 -0.04
C SER A 143 -5.80 7.29 1.28
N MET A 144 -4.57 7.81 1.24
CA MET A 144 -3.81 8.14 2.46
C MET A 144 -4.46 9.27 3.26
N ASP A 145 -4.90 10.36 2.60
CA ASP A 145 -5.62 11.45 3.26
C ASP A 145 -6.96 10.96 3.86
N HIS A 146 -7.69 10.08 3.15
CA HIS A 146 -8.93 9.48 3.64
C HIS A 146 -8.67 8.59 4.85
N LEU A 147 -7.69 7.68 4.77
CA LEU A 147 -7.33 6.83 5.90
C LEU A 147 -6.85 7.66 7.10
N GLY A 148 -6.08 8.71 6.89
CA GLY A 148 -5.69 9.63 7.96
C GLY A 148 -6.89 10.14 8.77
N ARG A 149 -7.97 10.54 8.09
CA ARG A 149 -9.24 10.96 8.73
C ARG A 149 -9.96 9.81 9.41
N VAL A 150 -10.01 8.65 8.76
CA VAL A 150 -10.68 7.44 9.27
C VAL A 150 -10.05 6.93 10.57
N VAL A 151 -8.74 7.10 10.73
CA VAL A 151 -7.98 6.57 11.89
C VAL A 151 -7.47 7.67 12.84
N ASP A 152 -7.93 8.92 12.70
CA ASP A 152 -7.52 10.06 13.55
C ASP A 152 -6.01 10.35 13.47
N ARG A 153 -5.46 10.40 12.22
CA ARG A 153 -4.05 10.69 11.91
C ARG A 153 -3.91 11.63 10.70
N GLU A 154 -4.75 12.67 10.65
CA GLU A 154 -4.81 13.62 9.52
C GLU A 154 -3.50 14.37 9.32
N LYS A 155 -2.84 14.77 10.40
CA LYS A 155 -1.59 15.53 10.34
C LYS A 155 -0.45 14.69 9.78
N GLU A 156 -0.35 13.45 10.24
CA GLU A 156 0.63 12.47 9.79
C GLU A 156 0.42 12.14 8.30
N ALA A 157 -0.83 11.87 7.91
CA ALA A 157 -1.20 11.62 6.52
C ALA A 157 -0.85 12.81 5.62
N ALA A 158 -1.22 14.04 6.01
CA ALA A 158 -0.92 15.24 5.25
C ALA A 158 0.59 15.45 5.06
N ALA A 159 1.40 15.20 6.09
CA ALA A 159 2.86 15.32 6.01
C ALA A 159 3.45 14.31 5.00
N ILE A 160 3.01 13.05 5.05
CA ILE A 160 3.47 12.00 4.14
C ILE A 160 3.05 12.34 2.69
N VAL A 161 1.78 12.67 2.48
CA VAL A 161 1.24 13.04 1.17
C VAL A 161 1.99 14.23 0.56
N GLN A 162 2.26 15.27 1.36
CA GLN A 162 3.04 16.42 0.90
C GLN A 162 4.47 16.02 0.52
N GLY A 163 5.10 15.17 1.32
CA GLY A 163 6.44 14.62 1.01
C GLY A 163 6.47 13.87 -0.32
N MET A 164 5.49 13.00 -0.55
CA MET A 164 5.35 12.23 -1.81
C MET A 164 5.09 13.16 -3.00
N LYS A 165 4.20 14.15 -2.87
CA LYS A 165 3.94 15.15 -3.93
C LYS A 165 5.20 15.90 -4.33
N LYS A 166 5.96 16.42 -3.36
CA LYS A 166 7.22 17.14 -3.61
C LYS A 166 8.28 16.27 -4.28
N ARG A 167 8.37 14.98 -3.92
CA ARG A 167 9.29 14.05 -4.57
C ARG A 167 8.87 13.80 -6.03
N ARG A 168 7.58 13.51 -6.28
CA ARG A 168 7.05 13.33 -7.63
C ARG A 168 7.30 14.57 -8.51
N GLU A 169 6.96 15.75 -8.02
CA GLU A 169 7.16 17.01 -8.75
C GLU A 169 8.62 17.21 -9.13
N ARG A 170 9.56 16.96 -8.23
CA ARG A 170 10.99 17.03 -8.50
C ARG A 170 11.44 16.03 -9.57
N ILE A 171 10.90 14.81 -9.56
CA ILE A 171 11.21 13.81 -10.59
C ILE A 171 10.70 14.29 -11.94
N VAL A 172 9.40 14.62 -12.04
CA VAL A 172 8.74 15.03 -13.28
C VAL A 172 9.40 16.26 -13.89
N GLU A 173 9.75 17.28 -13.07
CA GLU A 173 10.42 18.50 -13.56
C GLU A 173 11.81 18.21 -14.13
N ARG A 174 12.57 17.29 -13.53
CA ARG A 174 13.92 16.97 -14.01
C ARG A 174 13.97 16.21 -15.32
N ILE A 175 12.87 15.54 -15.69
CA ILE A 175 12.81 14.65 -16.86
C ILE A 175 11.86 15.15 -17.97
N LYS A 176 11.19 16.29 -17.78
CA LYS A 176 10.10 16.77 -18.64
C LYS A 176 10.49 16.93 -20.11
N ASP A 177 11.73 17.37 -20.36
CA ASP A 177 12.23 17.66 -21.72
C ASP A 177 13.14 16.54 -22.26
N LEU A 178 13.21 15.39 -21.58
CA LEU A 178 14.04 14.28 -21.98
C LEU A 178 13.34 13.33 -22.95
N HIS A 179 14.13 12.58 -23.71
CA HIS A 179 13.62 11.43 -24.48
C HIS A 179 12.88 10.46 -23.56
N ARG A 180 11.77 9.93 -24.04
CA ARG A 180 10.92 8.95 -23.32
C ARG A 180 11.21 7.56 -23.87
N PRO A 181 12.07 6.76 -23.20
CA PRO A 181 12.40 5.43 -23.68
C PRO A 181 11.15 4.52 -23.67
N ARG A 182 11.04 3.64 -24.69
CA ARG A 182 10.02 2.60 -24.72
C ARG A 182 10.34 1.54 -23.67
N VAL A 183 9.37 1.31 -22.77
CA VAL A 183 9.52 0.41 -21.61
C VAL A 183 8.61 -0.78 -21.76
N PHE A 184 9.15 -1.97 -21.61
CA PHE A 184 8.39 -3.20 -21.40
C PHE A 184 8.49 -3.61 -19.94
N LEU A 185 7.36 -3.74 -19.25
CA LEU A 185 7.32 -4.30 -17.89
C LEU A 185 6.78 -5.71 -17.94
N LEU A 186 7.60 -6.67 -17.55
CA LEU A 186 7.21 -8.07 -17.39
C LEU A 186 6.69 -8.30 -15.97
N VAL A 187 5.42 -8.74 -15.85
CA VAL A 187 4.76 -9.08 -14.59
C VAL A 187 4.63 -10.59 -14.43
N GLY A 188 4.48 -11.32 -15.54
CA GLY A 188 4.41 -12.79 -15.58
C GLY A 188 5.08 -13.34 -16.82
N GLU A 189 5.73 -14.50 -16.71
CA GLU A 189 6.55 -15.09 -17.78
C GLU A 189 5.81 -16.10 -18.66
N ALA A 190 4.91 -16.90 -18.09
CA ALA A 190 4.23 -17.96 -18.79
C ALA A 190 2.74 -18.05 -18.46
N PRO A 191 1.84 -17.38 -19.20
CA PRO A 191 2.11 -16.53 -20.39
C PRO A 191 2.79 -15.22 -20.03
N ILE A 192 3.37 -14.54 -21.04
CA ILE A 192 3.90 -13.18 -20.87
C ILE A 192 2.74 -12.25 -20.51
N VAL A 193 2.74 -11.73 -19.30
CA VAL A 193 1.80 -10.72 -18.80
C VAL A 193 2.55 -9.43 -18.55
N THR A 194 2.00 -8.33 -19.03
CA THR A 194 2.55 -6.98 -18.86
C THR A 194 1.55 -6.04 -18.20
N ALA A 195 1.98 -4.85 -17.85
CA ALA A 195 1.13 -3.80 -17.33
C ALA A 195 0.63 -2.92 -18.49
N GLY A 196 -0.68 -2.93 -18.73
CA GLY A 196 -1.36 -2.12 -19.72
C GLY A 196 -1.90 -0.82 -19.15
N LYS A 197 -2.69 -0.11 -19.97
CA LYS A 197 -3.30 1.17 -19.61
C LYS A 197 -4.13 1.07 -18.32
N GLY A 198 -3.90 2.01 -17.40
CA GLY A 198 -4.66 2.12 -16.16
C GLY A 198 -4.17 1.23 -15.02
N SER A 199 -3.08 0.49 -15.21
CA SER A 199 -2.35 -0.14 -14.11
C SER A 199 -1.48 0.88 -13.35
N PHE A 200 -1.14 0.60 -12.09
CA PHE A 200 -0.17 1.44 -11.34
C PHE A 200 1.16 1.55 -12.06
N ALA A 201 1.65 0.44 -12.58
CA ALA A 201 2.93 0.41 -13.27
C ALA A 201 2.94 1.23 -14.56
N ASP A 202 1.84 1.28 -15.30
CA ASP A 202 1.68 2.19 -16.45
C ASP A 202 1.80 3.65 -16.01
N ASP A 203 1.13 4.03 -14.92
CA ASP A 203 1.22 5.38 -14.36
C ASP A 203 2.63 5.71 -13.87
N LEU A 204 3.30 4.78 -13.20
CA LEU A 204 4.69 4.96 -12.75
C LEU A 204 5.67 5.11 -13.91
N ILE A 205 5.55 4.27 -14.96
CA ILE A 205 6.39 4.38 -16.17
C ILE A 205 6.20 5.75 -16.80
N ARG A 206 4.95 6.20 -16.95
CA ARG A 206 4.63 7.51 -17.53
C ARG A 206 5.17 8.66 -16.68
N LEU A 207 5.00 8.63 -15.35
CA LEU A 207 5.51 9.63 -14.42
C LEU A 207 7.05 9.64 -14.36
N ALA A 208 7.68 8.49 -14.57
CA ALA A 208 9.13 8.34 -14.64
C ALA A 208 9.72 8.77 -15.98
N GLY A 209 8.90 9.27 -16.93
CA GLY A 209 9.36 9.73 -18.24
C GLY A 209 9.59 8.61 -19.25
N GLY A 210 8.97 7.43 -19.09
CA GLY A 210 8.96 6.35 -20.08
C GLY A 210 7.71 6.35 -20.96
N GLU A 211 7.75 5.58 -22.03
CA GLU A 211 6.63 5.19 -22.86
C GLU A 211 6.37 3.69 -22.67
N ASN A 212 5.25 3.32 -22.04
CA ASN A 212 4.88 1.94 -21.86
C ASN A 212 4.46 1.32 -23.20
N ILE A 213 5.15 0.26 -23.67
CA ILE A 213 4.82 -0.40 -24.95
C ILE A 213 3.43 -1.04 -24.95
N ALA A 214 2.88 -1.36 -23.79
CA ALA A 214 1.52 -1.87 -23.60
C ALA A 214 0.50 -0.78 -23.20
N GLY A 215 0.89 0.51 -23.18
CA GLY A 215 0.04 1.62 -22.73
C GLY A 215 -1.18 1.90 -23.63
N LYS A 216 -1.31 1.25 -24.78
CA LYS A 216 -2.49 1.33 -25.68
C LYS A 216 -3.43 0.14 -25.51
N GLU A 217 -3.04 -0.89 -24.77
CA GLU A 217 -3.88 -2.06 -24.53
C GLU A 217 -5.09 -1.68 -23.65
N LYS A 218 -6.24 -2.29 -23.94
CA LYS A 218 -7.49 -2.03 -23.20
C LYS A 218 -7.51 -2.72 -21.85
N GLU A 219 -6.82 -3.83 -21.76
CA GLU A 219 -6.73 -4.62 -20.52
C GLU A 219 -5.67 -4.03 -19.59
N MET A 220 -5.93 -4.04 -18.30
CA MET A 220 -4.99 -3.57 -17.29
C MET A 220 -3.74 -4.46 -17.19
N TYR A 221 -3.90 -5.76 -17.44
CA TYR A 221 -2.81 -6.74 -17.48
C TYR A 221 -2.92 -7.63 -18.73
N PRO A 222 -2.57 -7.09 -19.92
CA PRO A 222 -2.67 -7.82 -21.18
C PRO A 222 -1.62 -8.90 -21.27
N ARG A 223 -1.93 -9.92 -22.08
CA ARG A 223 -0.98 -10.93 -22.53
C ARG A 223 -0.41 -10.52 -23.86
N LEU A 224 0.90 -10.49 -24.00
CA LEU A 224 1.59 -10.20 -25.24
C LEU A 224 2.33 -11.45 -25.75
N GLY A 225 2.35 -11.62 -27.07
CA GLY A 225 3.26 -12.58 -27.71
C GLY A 225 4.69 -12.03 -27.76
N MET A 226 5.70 -12.91 -27.78
CA MET A 226 7.09 -12.48 -27.93
C MET A 226 7.32 -11.71 -29.26
N GLU A 227 6.63 -12.10 -30.34
CA GLU A 227 6.68 -11.40 -31.63
C GLU A 227 6.25 -9.95 -31.49
N GLU A 228 5.22 -9.70 -30.70
CA GLU A 228 4.69 -8.38 -30.42
C GLU A 228 5.67 -7.52 -29.61
N VAL A 229 6.33 -8.13 -28.61
CA VAL A 229 7.39 -7.46 -27.83
C VAL A 229 8.56 -7.11 -28.76
N LEU A 230 8.96 -8.00 -29.66
CA LEU A 230 10.02 -7.77 -30.65
C LEU A 230 9.66 -6.62 -31.61
N GLN A 231 8.41 -6.60 -32.10
CA GLN A 231 7.93 -5.56 -33.01
C GLN A 231 7.88 -4.17 -32.34
N ARG A 232 7.47 -4.11 -31.08
CA ARG A 232 7.40 -2.87 -30.29
C ARG A 232 8.78 -2.38 -29.83
N ALA A 233 9.81 -3.20 -29.95
CA ALA A 233 11.22 -2.90 -29.77
C ALA A 233 11.53 -2.07 -28.52
N PRO A 234 11.29 -2.56 -27.30
CA PRO A 234 11.55 -1.82 -26.07
C PRO A 234 13.03 -1.46 -25.92
N GLU A 235 13.29 -0.25 -25.43
CA GLU A 235 14.62 0.26 -25.11
C GLU A 235 15.03 -0.07 -23.67
N VAL A 236 14.04 -0.38 -22.80
CA VAL A 236 14.24 -0.81 -21.43
C VAL A 236 13.28 -1.93 -21.12
N ILE A 237 13.78 -2.98 -20.47
CA ILE A 237 12.97 -4.07 -19.93
C ILE A 237 13.05 -3.99 -18.40
N LEU A 238 11.87 -3.89 -17.78
CA LEU A 238 11.69 -3.95 -16.33
C LEU A 238 10.99 -5.27 -16.01
N ILE A 239 11.44 -5.95 -14.98
CA ILE A 239 10.89 -7.23 -14.54
C ILE A 239 10.47 -7.10 -13.09
N SER A 240 9.16 -7.21 -12.84
CA SER A 240 8.59 -7.20 -11.50
C SER A 240 8.86 -8.56 -10.84
N SER A 241 9.50 -8.55 -9.67
CA SER A 241 9.82 -9.76 -8.93
C SER A 241 9.63 -9.59 -7.44
N MET A 242 9.09 -10.61 -6.79
CA MET A 242 9.03 -10.71 -5.33
C MET A 242 10.39 -11.10 -4.72
N ASN A 243 11.34 -11.59 -5.52
CA ASN A 243 12.68 -11.96 -5.11
C ASN A 243 13.74 -11.50 -6.12
N PRO A 244 13.96 -10.18 -6.27
CA PRO A 244 14.82 -9.63 -7.31
C PRO A 244 16.25 -10.18 -7.30
N LYS A 245 16.79 -10.48 -6.13
CA LYS A 245 18.18 -10.99 -6.00
C LYS A 245 18.35 -12.41 -6.52
N ALA A 246 17.34 -13.28 -6.30
CA ALA A 246 17.40 -14.67 -6.72
C ALA A 246 17.14 -14.85 -8.22
N GLU A 247 16.26 -14.03 -8.79
CA GLU A 247 15.82 -14.18 -10.19
C GLU A 247 16.75 -13.51 -11.19
N HIS A 248 17.59 -12.62 -10.74
CA HIS A 248 18.44 -11.77 -11.54
C HIS A 248 19.22 -12.49 -12.66
N LYS A 249 20.01 -13.52 -12.30
CA LYS A 249 20.85 -14.23 -13.28
C LYS A 249 20.04 -15.01 -14.31
N LYS A 250 18.98 -15.67 -13.86
CA LYS A 250 18.10 -16.48 -14.71
C LYS A 250 17.45 -15.64 -15.80
N VAL A 251 16.86 -14.54 -15.39
CA VAL A 251 16.16 -13.61 -16.26
C VAL A 251 17.07 -13.02 -17.34
N LEU A 252 18.30 -12.58 -16.96
CA LEU A 252 19.27 -12.10 -17.93
C LEU A 252 19.59 -13.14 -18.98
N GLN A 253 19.84 -14.38 -18.55
CA GLN A 253 20.18 -15.47 -19.43
C GLN A 253 19.05 -15.78 -20.42
N GLU A 254 17.81 -15.70 -19.98
CA GLU A 254 16.62 -15.90 -20.82
C GLU A 254 16.44 -14.79 -21.85
N TRP A 255 16.64 -13.54 -21.45
CA TRP A 255 16.48 -12.39 -22.35
C TRP A 255 17.67 -12.20 -23.30
N SER A 256 18.89 -12.63 -22.95
CA SER A 256 20.11 -12.47 -23.76
C SER A 256 20.05 -13.11 -25.14
N ARG A 257 19.14 -14.09 -25.36
CA ARG A 257 18.92 -14.70 -26.68
C ARG A 257 18.27 -13.76 -27.70
N TRP A 258 17.55 -12.73 -27.22
CA TRP A 258 16.82 -11.79 -28.10
C TRP A 258 17.70 -10.59 -28.50
N LYS A 259 18.84 -10.88 -29.13
CA LYS A 259 19.89 -9.90 -29.50
C LYS A 259 19.41 -8.76 -30.41
N THR A 260 18.24 -8.88 -31.03
CA THR A 260 17.65 -7.82 -31.87
C THR A 260 17.01 -6.70 -31.06
N LEU A 261 16.61 -6.97 -29.81
CA LEU A 261 15.99 -5.97 -28.95
C LEU A 261 16.98 -4.88 -28.55
N PRO A 262 16.62 -3.57 -28.63
CA PRO A 262 17.44 -2.47 -28.16
C PRO A 262 17.83 -2.64 -26.70
N ALA A 263 16.89 -2.99 -25.82
CA ALA A 263 17.14 -3.20 -24.40
C ALA A 263 18.21 -4.28 -24.13
N VAL A 264 18.30 -5.32 -24.97
CA VAL A 264 19.32 -6.39 -24.85
C VAL A 264 20.66 -5.91 -25.34
N LYS A 265 20.70 -5.19 -26.50
CA LYS A 265 21.94 -4.63 -27.05
C LYS A 265 22.62 -3.67 -26.08
N ASP A 266 21.81 -2.84 -25.40
CA ASP A 266 22.28 -1.77 -24.53
C ASP A 266 22.38 -2.21 -23.06
N ASN A 267 22.18 -3.51 -22.75
CA ASN A 267 22.17 -4.07 -21.40
C ASN A 267 21.20 -3.33 -20.44
N ARG A 268 20.05 -2.90 -20.97
CA ARG A 268 19.04 -2.17 -20.20
C ARG A 268 17.89 -3.07 -19.76
N ILE A 269 18.23 -4.15 -19.05
CA ILE A 269 17.30 -5.10 -18.43
C ILE A 269 17.47 -5.01 -16.92
N TYR A 270 16.39 -4.78 -16.19
CA TYR A 270 16.43 -4.55 -14.75
C TYR A 270 15.35 -5.36 -14.05
N VAL A 271 15.69 -5.93 -12.90
CA VAL A 271 14.72 -6.56 -12.01
C VAL A 271 14.36 -5.56 -10.90
N ILE A 272 13.07 -5.33 -10.71
CA ILE A 272 12.52 -4.38 -9.73
C ILE A 272 11.75 -5.15 -8.67
N ASP A 273 11.88 -4.71 -7.42
CA ASP A 273 11.08 -5.22 -6.32
C ASP A 273 9.59 -4.88 -6.55
N SER A 274 8.77 -5.92 -6.70
CA SER A 274 7.32 -5.79 -6.89
C SER A 274 6.64 -5.03 -5.77
N ASP A 275 7.16 -5.11 -4.54
CA ASP A 275 6.61 -4.39 -3.39
C ASP A 275 6.68 -2.86 -3.55
N LEU A 276 7.58 -2.35 -4.42
CA LEU A 276 7.74 -0.92 -4.67
C LEU A 276 6.86 -0.39 -5.83
N ILE A 277 6.39 -1.28 -6.72
CA ILE A 277 5.66 -0.85 -7.92
C ILE A 277 4.23 -1.39 -8.01
N ASP A 278 3.93 -2.48 -7.27
CA ASP A 278 2.61 -3.13 -7.29
C ASP A 278 1.79 -2.86 -6.01
N ARG A 279 2.42 -2.28 -4.97
CA ARG A 279 1.73 -1.92 -3.72
C ARG A 279 1.40 -0.42 -3.68
N PRO A 280 0.12 -0.03 -3.72
CA PRO A 280 -0.30 1.37 -3.58
C PRO A 280 -0.15 1.85 -2.12
N SER A 281 1.08 2.10 -1.70
CA SER A 281 1.51 2.48 -0.35
C SER A 281 2.43 3.71 -0.40
N PRO A 282 2.88 4.27 0.75
CA PRO A 282 3.86 5.36 0.74
C PRO A 282 5.15 5.05 0.00
N ARG A 283 5.56 3.77 -0.08
CA ARG A 283 6.80 3.36 -0.78
C ARG A 283 6.70 3.39 -2.31
N ILE A 284 5.51 3.59 -2.87
CA ILE A 284 5.33 3.71 -4.32
C ILE A 284 6.18 4.85 -4.92
N ILE A 285 6.47 5.89 -4.13
CA ILE A 285 7.34 7.00 -4.56
C ILE A 285 8.81 6.55 -4.72
N ASP A 286 9.26 5.54 -3.95
CA ASP A 286 10.59 4.95 -4.10
C ASP A 286 10.65 4.13 -5.39
N GLY A 287 9.56 3.43 -5.73
CA GLY A 287 9.40 2.75 -7.02
C GLY A 287 9.46 3.72 -8.20
N LEU A 288 8.71 4.83 -8.13
CA LEU A 288 8.75 5.89 -9.14
C LEU A 288 10.16 6.46 -9.34
N GLU A 289 10.82 6.79 -8.24
CA GLU A 289 12.20 7.31 -8.28
C GLU A 289 13.18 6.28 -8.84
N GLY A 290 12.97 5.00 -8.50
CA GLY A 290 13.76 3.90 -9.03
C GLY A 290 13.62 3.75 -10.54
N ILE A 291 12.40 3.74 -11.05
CA ILE A 291 12.14 3.68 -12.50
C ILE A 291 12.76 4.90 -13.19
N ALA A 292 12.57 6.12 -12.66
CA ALA A 292 13.14 7.32 -13.25
C ALA A 292 14.67 7.28 -13.36
N ARG A 293 15.35 6.72 -12.35
CA ARG A 293 16.83 6.51 -12.36
C ARG A 293 17.25 5.51 -13.44
N ILE A 294 16.47 4.45 -13.63
CA ILE A 294 16.73 3.46 -14.70
C ILE A 294 16.55 4.09 -16.08
N LEU A 295 15.50 4.87 -16.27
CA LEU A 295 15.18 5.45 -17.56
C LEU A 295 16.15 6.58 -17.93
N HIS A 296 16.59 7.39 -16.95
CA HIS A 296 17.38 8.61 -17.12
C HIS A 296 18.65 8.61 -16.21
N PRO A 297 19.58 7.66 -16.38
CA PRO A 297 20.70 7.48 -15.47
C PRO A 297 21.62 8.72 -15.40
N ASP A 298 21.79 9.48 -16.49
CA ASP A 298 22.62 10.66 -16.55
C ASP A 298 22.13 11.81 -15.65
N ILE A 299 20.81 11.86 -15.41
CA ILE A 299 20.19 12.88 -14.57
C ILE A 299 20.25 12.52 -13.08
N PHE A 300 20.21 11.21 -12.77
CA PHE A 300 20.15 10.70 -11.40
C PHE A 300 21.44 9.94 -11.04
N ARG A 301 22.57 10.63 -11.04
CA ARG A 301 23.92 10.03 -10.87
C ARG A 301 24.19 9.35 -9.52
N THR A 302 23.33 9.49 -8.52
CA THR A 302 23.51 8.82 -7.22
C THR A 302 22.92 7.42 -7.27
N PRO A 303 23.64 6.35 -6.88
CA PRO A 303 23.08 4.99 -6.85
C PRO A 303 21.84 4.90 -5.97
N SER A 304 20.82 4.19 -6.45
CA SER A 304 19.65 3.86 -5.62
C SER A 304 19.99 2.63 -4.76
N PRO A 305 19.76 2.63 -3.46
CA PRO A 305 20.02 1.47 -2.61
C PRO A 305 19.13 0.26 -2.97
N HIS A 306 18.08 0.46 -3.76
CA HIS A 306 17.06 -0.56 -4.11
C HIS A 306 17.17 -1.08 -5.55
N LEU A 307 18.13 -0.59 -6.35
CA LEU A 307 18.26 -0.93 -7.77
C LEU A 307 19.72 -1.17 -8.11
N SER A 308 20.07 -2.42 -8.38
CA SER A 308 21.37 -2.76 -8.95
C SER A 308 21.21 -2.98 -10.45
N PRO A 309 21.98 -2.29 -11.31
CA PRO A 309 22.02 -2.59 -12.75
C PRO A 309 22.56 -4.00 -12.95
N LEU A 310 21.93 -4.73 -13.88
CA LEU A 310 22.32 -6.05 -14.31
C LEU A 310 23.54 -5.88 -15.23
N GLY A 311 24.76 -6.01 -14.74
CA GLY A 311 25.93 -6.09 -15.63
C GLY A 311 26.96 -4.96 -15.55
N GLY A 312 27.12 -4.35 -14.39
CA GLY A 312 28.30 -3.51 -14.11
C GLY A 312 29.52 -4.35 -13.81
N GLY A 313 30.10 -5.02 -14.81
CA GLY A 313 31.48 -5.45 -14.75
C GLY A 313 32.34 -4.20 -14.65
N ALA A 314 32.99 -3.97 -13.51
CA ALA A 314 33.99 -2.96 -13.34
C ALA A 314 35.05 -3.17 -14.43
N LYS A 315 35.14 -2.24 -15.39
CA LYS A 315 36.31 -2.08 -16.19
C LYS A 315 37.34 -1.41 -15.27
N ASN A 316 38.17 -2.22 -14.62
CA ASN A 316 39.42 -1.74 -14.03
C ASN A 316 40.29 -1.20 -15.19
N HIS A 317 40.52 0.09 -15.15
CA HIS A 317 41.68 0.74 -15.79
C HIS A 317 42.76 0.97 -14.75
#